data_76d24d427c8e04c61dae5fcef7118f52
#
_entry.id   76d24d427c8e04c61dae5fcef7118f52
#
_cell.length_a   1.000
_cell.length_b   1.000
_cell.length_c   1.000
_cell.angle_alpha   90.00
_cell.angle_beta   90.00
_cell.angle_gamma   90.00
#
_symmetry.space_group_name_H-M   'P 1'
#
loop_
_entity.id
_entity.type
_entity.pdbx_description
1 polymer ?
#
loop_
_entity_poly.entity_id
_entity_poly.type
_entity_poly.pdbx_seq_one_letter_code
_entity_poly.pdbx_strand_id
1 'polypeptide(L)'
;SLINDIINTYKLAHKDVKILIVVHRTELLDQISATLNKFGIAHGFIQGAREQYLWKRVQVGSIMSLLTDKNYYNVCRQKFDYIIVDEAHHSLADTYIRLFGLFPNAKKLGVTATPWRLNHESFLSLYQYLIVSPQISWFINNNLLSDFDYVSIKQDSEVQRLVDRSEVVSTGDFSNADLDNTFNNQRIRSKLYESYLQFANGRKGIIYAINKCHAAMIAELYSSHGVKAMAIDCDTPRDVRQEMITAFKNGEISVLVNVDIFTEGFDCPDVNFIQLARPTKSLSLYLQQVGRGLRIVEGKEKTIILDNVGLYNYFGLPDAN
;
A
#
# COMPACT_ATOMS: atom_id res chain seq x y z
N SER A 1 1.30 -4.10 -15.90
CA SER A 1 1.13 -2.95 -14.98
C SER A 1 0.73 -1.73 -15.80
N LEU A 2 -0.27 -0.98 -15.34
CA LEU A 2 -0.80 0.21 -16.02
C LEU A 2 0.33 1.19 -16.44
N ILE A 3 1.29 1.44 -15.56
CA ILE A 3 2.46 2.30 -15.85
C ILE A 3 3.25 1.78 -17.05
N ASN A 4 3.47 0.47 -17.15
CA ASN A 4 4.21 -0.12 -18.28
C ASN A 4 3.44 -0.04 -19.60
N ASP A 5 2.14 -0.25 -19.55
CA ASP A 5 1.28 -0.17 -20.74
C ASP A 5 1.24 1.27 -21.27
N ILE A 6 1.16 2.24 -20.37
CA ILE A 6 1.26 3.66 -20.69
C ILE A 6 2.62 3.97 -21.32
N ILE A 7 3.74 3.54 -20.69
CA ILE A 7 5.08 3.79 -21.20
C ILE A 7 5.26 3.17 -22.59
N ASN A 8 4.81 1.95 -22.78
CA ASN A 8 4.93 1.25 -24.08
C ASN A 8 4.08 1.92 -25.16
N THR A 9 2.85 2.31 -24.83
CA THR A 9 1.97 3.02 -25.76
C THR A 9 2.59 4.34 -26.21
N TYR A 10 3.15 5.12 -25.29
CA TYR A 10 3.81 6.37 -25.61
C TYR A 10 5.14 6.19 -26.36
N LYS A 11 5.93 5.17 -26.03
CA LYS A 11 7.17 4.85 -26.75
C LYS A 11 6.90 4.42 -28.19
N LEU A 12 5.82 3.69 -28.44
CA LEU A 12 5.42 3.27 -29.79
C LEU A 12 4.93 4.48 -30.62
N ALA A 13 4.26 5.45 -29.98
CA ALA A 13 3.74 6.63 -30.65
C ALA A 13 4.78 7.74 -30.90
N HIS A 14 5.79 7.88 -29.99
CA HIS A 14 6.74 9.02 -30.01
C HIS A 14 8.14 8.58 -29.61
N LYS A 15 9.05 8.50 -30.60
CA LYS A 15 10.43 7.98 -30.41
C LYS A 15 11.31 8.77 -29.44
N ASP A 16 11.00 10.04 -29.12
CA ASP A 16 11.87 10.93 -28.33
C ASP A 16 11.29 11.38 -26.99
N VAL A 17 10.20 10.77 -26.55
CA VAL A 17 9.53 11.12 -25.28
C VAL A 17 10.38 10.77 -24.07
N LYS A 18 10.55 11.74 -23.16
CA LYS A 18 11.15 11.55 -21.83
C LYS A 18 10.09 11.48 -20.74
N ILE A 19 10.20 10.48 -19.89
CA ILE A 19 9.23 10.16 -18.83
C ILE A 19 9.93 10.18 -17.47
N LEU A 20 9.37 10.91 -16.53
CA LEU A 20 9.74 10.84 -15.12
C LEU A 20 8.67 10.07 -14.34
N ILE A 21 9.07 9.01 -13.64
CA ILE A 21 8.23 8.27 -12.70
C ILE A 21 8.62 8.72 -11.30
N VAL A 22 7.64 9.24 -10.56
CA VAL A 22 7.83 9.77 -9.20
C VAL A 22 7.14 8.85 -8.22
N VAL A 23 7.90 8.41 -7.21
CA VAL A 23 7.38 7.64 -6.08
C VAL A 23 7.49 8.42 -4.79
N HIS A 24 6.64 8.09 -3.83
CA HIS A 24 6.68 8.75 -2.53
C HIS A 24 7.85 8.25 -1.67
N ARG A 25 8.10 6.93 -1.65
CA ARG A 25 9.14 6.28 -0.83
C ARG A 25 10.26 5.68 -1.67
N THR A 26 11.46 5.66 -1.10
CA THR A 26 12.67 5.14 -1.77
C THR A 26 12.61 3.62 -2.00
N GLU A 27 11.91 2.89 -1.15
CA GLU A 27 11.72 1.43 -1.26
C GLU A 27 10.96 1.04 -2.54
N LEU A 28 10.04 1.91 -3.00
CA LEU A 28 9.28 1.70 -4.23
C LEU A 28 10.13 1.81 -5.50
N LEU A 29 11.29 2.47 -5.44
CA LEU A 29 12.20 2.60 -6.58
C LEU A 29 12.67 1.23 -7.09
N ASP A 30 13.04 0.33 -6.19
CA ASP A 30 13.53 -1.00 -6.55
C ASP A 30 12.43 -1.85 -7.19
N GLN A 31 11.19 -1.70 -6.73
CA GLN A 31 10.05 -2.44 -7.25
C GLN A 31 9.63 -1.95 -8.63
N ILE A 32 9.56 -0.63 -8.82
CA ILE A 32 9.30 -0.04 -10.15
C ILE A 32 10.42 -0.46 -11.10
N SER A 33 11.68 -0.40 -10.65
CA SER A 33 12.82 -0.84 -11.46
C SER A 33 12.71 -2.32 -11.85
N ALA A 34 12.41 -3.21 -10.91
CA ALA A 34 12.22 -4.63 -11.20
C ALA A 34 11.07 -4.84 -12.21
N THR A 35 9.99 -4.08 -12.06
CA THR A 35 8.86 -4.13 -12.99
C THR A 35 9.25 -3.63 -14.39
N LEU A 36 9.94 -2.48 -14.48
CA LEU A 36 10.41 -1.95 -15.76
C LEU A 36 11.37 -2.92 -16.46
N ASN A 37 12.28 -3.55 -15.71
CA ASN A 37 13.21 -4.57 -16.23
C ASN A 37 12.46 -5.79 -16.78
N LYS A 38 11.43 -6.29 -16.05
CA LYS A 38 10.58 -7.39 -16.49
C LYS A 38 9.94 -7.13 -17.86
N PHE A 39 9.63 -5.86 -18.15
CA PHE A 39 9.05 -5.44 -19.43
C PHE A 39 10.08 -4.89 -20.43
N GLY A 40 11.39 -5.06 -20.16
CA GLY A 40 12.46 -4.63 -21.07
C GLY A 40 12.58 -3.11 -21.23
N ILE A 41 12.08 -2.33 -20.27
CA ILE A 41 12.11 -0.87 -20.32
C ILE A 41 13.40 -0.36 -19.70
N ALA A 42 14.33 0.12 -20.55
CA ALA A 42 15.56 0.76 -20.09
C ALA A 42 15.26 2.07 -19.36
N HIS A 43 15.74 2.18 -18.11
CA HIS A 43 15.50 3.33 -17.25
C HIS A 43 16.76 3.73 -16.47
N GLY A 44 16.77 4.95 -15.95
CA GLY A 44 17.76 5.48 -15.03
C GLY A 44 17.11 5.87 -13.70
N PHE A 45 17.96 6.22 -12.72
CA PHE A 45 17.50 6.72 -11.42
C PHE A 45 17.96 8.16 -11.22
N ILE A 46 17.13 8.92 -10.50
CA ILE A 46 17.54 10.20 -9.91
C ILE A 46 17.47 10.04 -8.40
N GLN A 47 18.54 9.47 -7.83
CA GLN A 47 18.70 9.24 -6.40
C GLN A 47 20.16 9.39 -6.01
N GLY A 48 20.44 10.14 -4.92
CA GLY A 48 21.77 10.63 -4.58
C GLY A 48 22.90 9.61 -4.41
N ALA A 49 22.59 8.35 -4.07
CA ALA A 49 23.57 7.29 -3.85
C ALA A 49 23.68 6.30 -5.03
N ARG A 50 22.81 6.41 -6.03
CA ARG A 50 22.80 5.52 -7.19
C ARG A 50 23.47 6.18 -8.38
N GLU A 51 24.02 5.34 -9.26
CA GLU A 51 24.53 5.79 -10.54
C GLU A 51 23.37 6.35 -11.39
N GLN A 52 23.51 7.60 -11.82
CA GLN A 52 22.49 8.34 -12.54
C GLN A 52 22.74 8.25 -14.03
N TYR A 53 21.96 7.43 -14.74
CA TYR A 53 21.97 7.34 -16.19
C TYR A 53 20.98 8.35 -16.79
N LEU A 54 21.27 9.65 -16.65
CA LEU A 54 20.36 10.75 -17.04
C LEU A 54 20.06 10.83 -18.54
N TRP A 55 20.82 10.13 -19.37
CA TRP A 55 20.60 10.03 -20.80
C TRP A 55 19.48 9.06 -21.18
N LYS A 56 19.06 8.17 -20.25
CA LYS A 56 17.95 7.27 -20.48
C LYS A 56 16.62 8.03 -20.48
N ARG A 57 15.70 7.62 -21.34
CA ARG A 57 14.42 8.30 -21.56
C ARG A 57 13.44 8.15 -20.41
N VAL A 58 13.46 7.03 -19.70
CA VAL A 58 12.67 6.82 -18.50
C VAL A 58 13.57 7.02 -17.29
N GLN A 59 13.17 7.93 -16.42
CA GLN A 59 13.83 8.20 -15.15
C GLN A 59 12.89 7.85 -14.01
N VAL A 60 13.43 7.26 -12.93
CA VAL A 60 12.67 6.95 -11.72
C VAL A 60 13.31 7.68 -10.55
N GLY A 61 12.51 8.37 -9.75
CA GLY A 61 13.01 9.11 -8.60
C GLY A 61 11.99 9.17 -7.46
N SER A 62 12.46 9.20 -6.21
CA SER A 62 11.56 9.55 -5.10
C SER A 62 11.44 11.07 -5.02
N ILE A 63 10.24 11.55 -4.66
CA ILE A 63 9.98 13.00 -4.55
C ILE A 63 10.99 13.70 -3.66
N MET A 64 11.38 13.09 -2.56
CA MET A 64 12.38 13.63 -1.64
C MET A 64 13.77 13.72 -2.27
N SER A 65 14.17 12.72 -3.07
CA SER A 65 15.47 12.71 -3.75
C SER A 65 15.55 13.69 -4.90
N LEU A 66 14.45 13.88 -5.65
CA LEU A 66 14.41 14.75 -6.83
C LEU A 66 14.70 16.21 -6.49
N LEU A 67 14.25 16.69 -5.33
CA LEU A 67 14.34 18.08 -4.90
C LEU A 67 15.51 18.37 -3.94
N THR A 68 16.41 17.39 -3.69
CA THR A 68 17.65 17.66 -2.93
C THR A 68 18.60 18.55 -3.74
N ASP A 69 19.37 19.41 -3.08
CA ASP A 69 20.35 20.30 -3.71
C ASP A 69 21.26 19.56 -4.69
N LYS A 70 21.69 18.36 -4.34
CA LYS A 70 22.53 17.51 -5.18
C LYS A 70 21.87 17.11 -6.51
N ASN A 71 20.57 16.81 -6.50
CA ASN A 71 19.85 16.31 -7.67
C ASN A 71 19.12 17.43 -8.42
N TYR A 72 18.76 18.50 -7.72
CA TYR A 72 17.95 19.61 -8.26
C TYR A 72 18.49 20.14 -9.59
N TYR A 73 19.81 20.41 -9.67
CA TYR A 73 20.44 20.87 -10.89
C TYR A 73 20.29 19.89 -12.04
N ASN A 74 20.48 18.60 -11.79
CA ASN A 74 20.32 17.55 -12.79
C ASN A 74 18.87 17.42 -13.25
N VAL A 75 17.91 17.54 -12.32
CA VAL A 75 16.48 17.49 -12.61
C VAL A 75 16.06 18.68 -13.48
N CYS A 76 16.46 19.90 -13.11
CA CYS A 76 16.08 21.13 -13.86
C CYS A 76 16.61 21.13 -15.30
N ARG A 77 17.72 20.46 -15.59
CA ARG A 77 18.30 20.35 -16.94
C ARG A 77 17.61 19.33 -17.82
N GLN A 78 16.80 18.45 -17.24
CA GLN A 78 16.01 17.49 -18.02
C GLN A 78 14.80 18.19 -18.65
N LYS A 79 14.36 17.66 -19.78
CA LYS A 79 13.08 18.04 -20.39
C LYS A 79 12.20 16.80 -20.36
N PHE A 80 11.30 16.73 -19.38
CA PHE A 80 10.33 15.66 -19.31
C PHE A 80 9.05 16.05 -20.04
N ASP A 81 8.54 15.14 -20.87
CA ASP A 81 7.27 15.30 -21.56
C ASP A 81 6.11 14.76 -20.71
N TYR A 82 6.39 13.77 -19.87
CA TYR A 82 5.43 13.15 -18.97
C TYR A 82 6.01 12.99 -17.56
N ILE A 83 5.19 13.25 -16.57
CA ILE A 83 5.45 12.95 -15.16
C ILE A 83 4.37 12.00 -14.68
N ILE A 84 4.75 10.78 -14.33
CA ILE A 84 3.85 9.76 -13.76
C ILE A 84 4.09 9.73 -12.26
N VAL A 85 3.06 9.98 -11.47
CA VAL A 85 3.12 9.96 -9.99
C VAL A 85 2.38 8.72 -9.49
N ASP A 86 3.11 7.86 -8.81
CA ASP A 86 2.52 6.75 -8.07
C ASP A 86 2.06 7.24 -6.70
N GLU A 87 0.95 6.70 -6.20
CA GLU A 87 0.25 7.16 -5.00
C GLU A 87 -0.05 8.67 -5.03
N ALA A 88 -0.68 9.09 -6.12
CA ALA A 88 -0.92 10.51 -6.44
C ALA A 88 -1.76 11.27 -5.39
N HIS A 89 -2.39 10.58 -4.43
CA HIS A 89 -3.04 11.22 -3.29
C HIS A 89 -2.07 12.06 -2.42
N HIS A 90 -0.76 11.86 -2.59
CA HIS A 90 0.28 12.71 -1.98
C HIS A 90 0.58 13.98 -2.80
N SER A 91 0.10 14.10 -4.05
CA SER A 91 0.50 15.17 -5.00
C SER A 91 0.14 16.59 -4.57
N LEU A 92 -0.77 16.78 -3.62
CA LEU A 92 -1.14 18.10 -3.08
C LEU A 92 -0.09 18.66 -2.10
N ALA A 93 0.93 17.88 -1.73
CA ALA A 93 2.02 18.40 -0.91
C ALA A 93 2.91 19.38 -1.69
N ASP A 94 3.43 20.41 -1.02
CA ASP A 94 4.27 21.47 -1.61
C ASP A 94 5.44 20.94 -2.43
N THR A 95 6.02 19.80 -2.04
CA THR A 95 7.12 19.17 -2.78
C THR A 95 6.71 18.75 -4.18
N TYR A 96 5.50 18.21 -4.37
CA TYR A 96 4.98 17.86 -5.70
C TYR A 96 4.62 19.11 -6.51
N ILE A 97 4.02 20.11 -5.87
CA ILE A 97 3.70 21.39 -6.52
C ILE A 97 4.99 22.05 -7.04
N ARG A 98 6.07 22.05 -6.25
CA ARG A 98 7.38 22.54 -6.67
C ARG A 98 7.94 21.73 -7.85
N LEU A 99 7.88 20.40 -7.81
CA LEU A 99 8.32 19.55 -8.91
C LEU A 99 7.55 19.87 -10.20
N PHE A 100 6.23 19.98 -10.12
CA PHE A 100 5.39 20.29 -11.27
C PHE A 100 5.67 21.68 -11.85
N GLY A 101 6.02 22.64 -10.99
CA GLY A 101 6.44 23.99 -11.40
C GLY A 101 7.73 24.01 -12.23
N LEU A 102 8.63 23.03 -12.04
CA LEU A 102 9.85 22.90 -12.87
C LEU A 102 9.53 22.45 -14.31
N PHE A 103 8.40 21.77 -14.50
CA PHE A 103 8.00 21.18 -15.79
C PHE A 103 6.56 21.57 -16.15
N PRO A 104 6.27 22.87 -16.40
CA PRO A 104 4.91 23.34 -16.64
C PRO A 104 4.28 22.72 -17.89
N ASN A 105 5.07 22.39 -18.90
CA ASN A 105 4.62 21.81 -20.16
C ASN A 105 4.53 20.26 -20.14
N ALA A 106 5.04 19.59 -19.10
CA ALA A 106 4.94 18.15 -18.98
C ALA A 106 3.49 17.75 -18.69
N LYS A 107 3.00 16.72 -19.37
CA LYS A 107 1.72 16.09 -19.04
C LYS A 107 1.86 15.30 -17.74
N LYS A 108 0.91 15.47 -16.84
CA LYS A 108 0.93 14.84 -15.50
C LYS A 108 -0.10 13.74 -15.45
N LEU A 109 0.32 12.55 -15.03
CA LEU A 109 -0.53 11.40 -14.78
C LEU A 109 -0.36 10.96 -13.33
N GLY A 110 -1.41 11.06 -12.54
CA GLY A 110 -1.46 10.50 -11.18
C GLY A 110 -2.14 9.15 -11.18
N VAL A 111 -1.53 8.17 -10.51
CA VAL A 111 -2.14 6.86 -10.25
C VAL A 111 -2.34 6.75 -8.75
N THR A 112 -3.55 6.41 -8.33
CA THR A 112 -3.89 6.23 -6.91
C THR A 112 -5.07 5.28 -6.77
N ALA A 113 -5.09 4.50 -5.70
CA ALA A 113 -6.25 3.69 -5.34
C ALA A 113 -7.42 4.54 -4.83
N THR A 114 -7.14 5.74 -4.32
CA THR A 114 -8.14 6.62 -3.72
C THR A 114 -7.86 8.07 -4.12
N PRO A 115 -8.70 8.67 -4.97
CA PRO A 115 -8.52 10.04 -5.42
C PRO A 115 -9.00 11.09 -4.40
N TRP A 116 -9.34 10.69 -3.17
CA TRP A 116 -9.84 11.57 -2.12
C TRP A 116 -8.92 11.55 -0.91
N ARG A 117 -8.67 12.71 -0.30
CA ARG A 117 -8.04 12.84 1.01
C ARG A 117 -9.10 12.94 2.10
N LEU A 118 -8.73 12.59 3.34
CA LEU A 118 -9.59 12.75 4.52
C LEU A 118 -10.02 14.21 4.77
N ASN A 119 -9.20 15.17 4.31
CA ASN A 119 -9.48 16.63 4.40
C ASN A 119 -10.30 17.17 3.21
N HIS A 120 -10.81 16.31 2.31
CA HIS A 120 -11.61 16.68 1.13
C HIS A 120 -10.93 17.65 0.14
N GLU A 121 -9.61 17.82 0.17
CA GLU A 121 -8.90 18.61 -0.84
C GLU A 121 -9.02 17.98 -2.23
N SER A 122 -9.30 18.85 -3.23
CA SER A 122 -9.51 18.40 -4.61
C SER A 122 -8.21 18.32 -5.40
N PHE A 123 -8.04 17.25 -6.16
CA PHE A 123 -6.94 17.07 -7.11
C PHE A 123 -7.12 17.87 -8.41
N LEU A 124 -8.29 18.48 -8.62
CA LEU A 124 -8.61 19.24 -9.84
C LEU A 124 -7.71 20.44 -10.08
N SER A 125 -7.03 20.94 -9.04
CA SER A 125 -6.01 21.99 -9.18
C SER A 125 -4.74 21.52 -9.90
N LEU A 126 -4.43 20.20 -9.84
CA LEU A 126 -3.23 19.61 -10.41
C LEU A 126 -3.51 18.73 -11.64
N TYR A 127 -4.66 18.08 -11.70
CA TYR A 127 -5.05 17.18 -12.76
C TYR A 127 -6.38 17.61 -13.38
N GLN A 128 -6.43 17.68 -14.70
CA GLN A 128 -7.60 18.19 -15.45
C GLN A 128 -8.73 17.16 -15.55
N TYR A 129 -8.40 15.88 -15.48
CA TYR A 129 -9.35 14.77 -15.66
C TYR A 129 -9.15 13.71 -14.58
N LEU A 130 -10.25 13.14 -14.13
CA LEU A 130 -10.27 11.94 -13.29
C LEU A 130 -10.80 10.77 -14.13
N ILE A 131 -9.99 9.72 -14.25
CA ILE A 131 -10.39 8.46 -14.86
C ILE A 131 -10.58 7.47 -13.73
N VAL A 132 -11.82 7.03 -13.51
CA VAL A 132 -12.15 6.07 -12.45
C VAL A 132 -12.12 4.67 -13.05
N SER A 133 -11.41 3.75 -12.39
CA SER A 133 -11.42 2.32 -12.76
C SER A 133 -12.79 1.70 -12.45
N PRO A 134 -13.14 0.56 -13.04
CA PRO A 134 -14.27 -0.24 -12.57
C PRO A 134 -14.13 -0.59 -11.07
N GLN A 135 -15.25 -0.89 -10.43
CA GLN A 135 -15.27 -1.35 -9.03
C GLN A 135 -14.57 -2.71 -8.87
N ILE A 136 -14.17 -3.04 -7.64
CA ILE A 136 -13.52 -4.32 -7.30
C ILE A 136 -14.39 -5.51 -7.73
N SER A 137 -15.72 -5.42 -7.60
CA SER A 137 -16.68 -6.43 -8.07
C SER A 137 -16.52 -6.77 -9.57
N TRP A 138 -16.27 -5.77 -10.41
CA TRP A 138 -16.02 -6.00 -11.84
C TRP A 138 -14.76 -6.84 -12.06
N PHE A 139 -13.68 -6.54 -11.33
CA PHE A 139 -12.43 -7.30 -11.44
C PHE A 139 -12.58 -8.74 -10.94
N ILE A 140 -13.33 -8.96 -9.87
CA ILE A 140 -13.65 -10.30 -9.35
C ILE A 140 -14.46 -11.08 -10.40
N ASN A 141 -15.53 -10.49 -10.94
CA ASN A 141 -16.40 -11.12 -11.95
C ASN A 141 -15.67 -11.45 -13.26
N ASN A 142 -14.58 -10.75 -13.56
CA ASN A 142 -13.73 -11.01 -14.73
C ASN A 142 -12.49 -11.87 -14.38
N ASN A 143 -12.42 -12.49 -13.22
CA ASN A 143 -11.30 -13.32 -12.77
C ASN A 143 -9.94 -12.57 -12.78
N LEU A 144 -9.94 -11.28 -12.49
CA LEU A 144 -8.74 -10.44 -12.37
C LEU A 144 -8.36 -10.19 -10.91
N LEU A 145 -9.29 -10.41 -9.98
CA LEU A 145 -9.08 -10.46 -8.54
C LEU A 145 -9.74 -11.71 -7.95
N SER A 146 -9.20 -12.18 -6.83
CA SER A 146 -9.76 -13.29 -6.06
C SER A 146 -11.07 -12.88 -5.39
N ASP A 147 -12.04 -13.77 -5.35
CA ASP A 147 -13.21 -13.65 -4.50
C ASP A 147 -12.82 -13.69 -3.01
N PHE A 148 -13.74 -13.28 -2.13
CA PHE A 148 -13.47 -13.22 -0.70
C PHE A 148 -14.68 -13.58 0.16
N ASP A 149 -14.40 -14.10 1.36
CA ASP A 149 -15.36 -14.23 2.44
C ASP A 149 -15.03 -13.19 3.52
N TYR A 150 -16.02 -12.40 3.92
CA TYR A 150 -15.85 -11.30 4.87
C TYR A 150 -16.49 -11.61 6.21
N VAL A 151 -15.70 -11.60 7.27
CA VAL A 151 -16.14 -11.86 8.65
C VAL A 151 -15.87 -10.61 9.47
N SER A 152 -16.92 -9.96 9.95
CA SER A 152 -16.82 -8.74 10.78
C SER A 152 -17.44 -8.93 12.15
N ILE A 153 -17.10 -8.03 13.05
CA ILE A 153 -17.74 -7.92 14.36
C ILE A 153 -19.13 -7.29 14.22
N LYS A 154 -20.02 -7.64 15.15
CA LYS A 154 -21.36 -7.03 15.20
C LYS A 154 -21.27 -5.53 15.53
N GLN A 155 -22.19 -4.75 14.95
CA GLN A 155 -22.28 -3.30 15.15
C GLN A 155 -22.51 -2.91 16.62
N ASP A 156 -23.21 -3.72 17.38
CA ASP A 156 -23.49 -3.53 18.81
C ASP A 156 -22.45 -4.19 19.73
N SER A 157 -21.36 -4.70 19.18
CA SER A 157 -20.30 -5.36 19.96
C SER A 157 -19.55 -4.38 20.85
N GLU A 158 -18.92 -4.91 21.90
CA GLU A 158 -18.07 -4.13 22.78
C GLU A 158 -16.90 -3.48 22.02
N VAL A 159 -16.27 -4.23 21.10
CA VAL A 159 -15.15 -3.73 20.29
C VAL A 159 -15.59 -2.55 19.43
N GLN A 160 -16.76 -2.64 18.77
CA GLN A 160 -17.29 -1.53 17.97
C GLN A 160 -17.51 -0.28 18.82
N ARG A 161 -18.07 -0.42 20.01
CA ARG A 161 -18.27 0.74 20.91
C ARG A 161 -16.95 1.39 21.36
N LEU A 162 -15.89 0.58 21.49
CA LEU A 162 -14.54 1.11 21.78
C LEU A 162 -13.99 1.88 20.58
N VAL A 163 -14.13 1.35 19.37
CA VAL A 163 -13.73 2.04 18.13
C VAL A 163 -14.47 3.36 17.96
N ASP A 164 -15.78 3.37 18.16
CA ASP A 164 -16.62 4.58 18.00
C ASP A 164 -16.26 5.70 19.00
N ARG A 165 -15.65 5.36 20.14
CA ARG A 165 -15.20 6.30 21.17
C ARG A 165 -13.75 6.72 21.04
N SER A 166 -12.98 6.09 20.15
CA SER A 166 -11.56 6.38 19.98
C SER A 166 -11.32 7.80 19.46
N GLU A 167 -10.27 8.40 19.96
CA GLU A 167 -9.88 9.77 19.63
C GLU A 167 -9.48 9.90 18.16
N VAL A 168 -9.96 10.96 17.50
CA VAL A 168 -9.60 11.30 16.12
C VAL A 168 -8.62 12.46 16.13
N VAL A 169 -7.48 12.30 15.48
CA VAL A 169 -6.45 13.34 15.37
C VAL A 169 -6.69 14.27 14.17
N SER A 170 -5.93 15.36 14.10
CA SER A 170 -6.07 16.39 13.05
C SER A 170 -5.96 15.89 11.61
N THR A 171 -5.35 14.73 11.39
CA THR A 171 -5.28 14.07 10.07
C THR A 171 -6.60 13.44 9.63
N GLY A 172 -7.59 13.35 10.53
CA GLY A 172 -8.90 12.74 10.29
C GLY A 172 -8.94 11.22 10.57
N ASP A 173 -7.83 10.59 10.95
CA ASP A 173 -7.79 9.19 11.39
C ASP A 173 -7.71 9.08 12.92
N PHE A 174 -7.79 7.87 13.45
CA PHE A 174 -7.69 7.61 14.88
C PHE A 174 -6.27 7.85 15.43
N SER A 175 -6.19 8.26 16.71
CA SER A 175 -4.94 8.38 17.45
C SER A 175 -4.31 7.00 17.70
N ASN A 176 -3.09 6.76 17.21
CA ASN A 176 -2.40 5.49 17.47
C ASN A 176 -2.14 5.25 18.96
N ALA A 177 -1.91 6.31 19.75
CA ALA A 177 -1.70 6.19 21.18
C ALA A 177 -3.00 5.78 21.92
N ASP A 178 -4.13 6.37 21.55
CA ASP A 178 -5.43 6.01 22.10
C ASP A 178 -5.83 4.60 21.69
N LEU A 179 -5.62 4.23 20.42
CA LEU A 179 -5.87 2.88 19.95
C LEU A 179 -5.01 1.84 20.70
N ASP A 180 -3.73 2.12 20.94
CA ASP A 180 -2.85 1.20 21.66
C ASP A 180 -3.33 0.99 23.10
N ASN A 181 -3.65 2.07 23.81
CA ASN A 181 -4.18 2.00 25.16
C ASN A 181 -5.50 1.22 25.24
N THR A 182 -6.35 1.34 24.22
CA THR A 182 -7.68 0.74 24.21
C THR A 182 -7.67 -0.71 23.74
N PHE A 183 -6.91 -1.03 22.69
CA PHE A 183 -6.98 -2.32 21.99
C PHE A 183 -5.80 -3.25 22.26
N ASN A 184 -4.64 -2.75 22.72
CA ASN A 184 -3.47 -3.57 22.95
C ASN A 184 -3.51 -4.25 24.34
N ASN A 185 -4.59 -4.99 24.62
CA ASN A 185 -4.74 -5.77 25.83
C ASN A 185 -4.96 -7.26 25.51
N GLN A 186 -4.69 -8.13 26.49
CA GLN A 186 -4.76 -9.58 26.29
C GLN A 186 -6.13 -10.05 25.83
N ARG A 187 -7.23 -9.49 26.36
CA ARG A 187 -8.59 -9.88 26.00
C ARG A 187 -8.89 -9.64 24.53
N ILE A 188 -8.50 -8.49 24.00
CA ILE A 188 -8.75 -8.17 22.57
C ILE A 188 -7.83 -9.00 21.67
N ARG A 189 -6.54 -9.17 22.03
CA ARG A 189 -5.64 -10.02 21.26
C ARG A 189 -6.10 -11.47 21.25
N SER A 190 -6.64 -12.00 22.34
CA SER A 190 -7.24 -13.35 22.36
C SER A 190 -8.39 -13.49 21.37
N LYS A 191 -9.26 -12.47 21.25
CA LYS A 191 -10.35 -12.46 20.24
C LYS A 191 -9.81 -12.44 18.80
N LEU A 192 -8.67 -11.80 18.54
CA LEU A 192 -8.01 -11.87 17.22
C LEU A 192 -7.59 -13.30 16.92
N TYR A 193 -6.95 -13.96 17.87
CA TYR A 193 -6.52 -15.36 17.72
C TYR A 193 -7.70 -16.33 17.57
N GLU A 194 -8.75 -16.19 18.37
CA GLU A 194 -9.98 -16.98 18.25
C GLU A 194 -10.63 -16.85 16.87
N SER A 195 -10.70 -15.62 16.34
CA SER A 195 -11.19 -15.34 14.99
C SER A 195 -10.33 -16.03 13.92
N TYR A 196 -9.01 -15.93 14.03
CA TYR A 196 -8.09 -16.65 13.16
C TYR A 196 -8.30 -18.17 13.23
N LEU A 197 -8.36 -18.74 14.46
CA LEU A 197 -8.52 -20.18 14.66
C LEU A 197 -9.82 -20.69 14.02
N GLN A 198 -10.89 -19.92 14.14
CA GLN A 198 -12.20 -20.30 13.64
C GLN A 198 -12.32 -20.23 12.10
N PHE A 199 -11.73 -19.22 11.48
CA PHE A 199 -12.01 -18.91 10.07
C PHE A 199 -10.80 -19.03 9.14
N ALA A 200 -9.58 -18.90 9.65
CA ALA A 200 -8.36 -18.85 8.84
C ALA A 200 -7.24 -19.79 9.33
N ASN A 201 -7.55 -20.75 10.19
CA ASN A 201 -6.56 -21.67 10.77
C ASN A 201 -5.73 -22.38 9.69
N GLY A 202 -4.41 -22.36 9.85
CA GLY A 202 -3.47 -22.98 8.92
C GLY A 202 -3.27 -22.22 7.60
N ARG A 203 -3.96 -21.11 7.38
CA ARG A 203 -3.81 -20.28 6.18
C ARG A 203 -2.65 -19.30 6.32
N LYS A 204 -2.06 -18.95 5.18
CA LYS A 204 -1.03 -17.92 5.05
C LYS A 204 -1.67 -16.54 4.94
N GLY A 205 -1.23 -15.60 5.78
CA GLY A 205 -1.87 -14.28 5.78
C GLY A 205 -1.12 -13.16 6.45
N ILE A 206 -1.76 -11.99 6.44
CA ILE A 206 -1.24 -10.75 6.99
C ILE A 206 -2.21 -10.20 8.03
N ILE A 207 -1.67 -9.79 9.17
CA ILE A 207 -2.40 -9.07 10.22
C ILE A 207 -1.93 -7.62 10.23
N TYR A 208 -2.84 -6.67 10.18
CA TYR A 208 -2.52 -5.24 10.27
C TYR A 208 -2.71 -4.75 11.70
N ALA A 209 -1.60 -4.44 12.37
CA ALA A 209 -1.57 -4.01 13.76
C ALA A 209 -1.50 -2.48 13.90
N ILE A 210 -1.80 -1.98 15.10
CA ILE A 210 -1.85 -0.54 15.43
C ILE A 210 -0.44 0.06 15.42
N ASN A 211 0.48 -0.60 16.12
CA ASN A 211 1.87 -0.16 16.30
C ASN A 211 2.79 -1.38 16.51
N LYS A 212 4.08 -1.13 16.69
CA LYS A 212 5.11 -2.16 16.85
C LYS A 212 4.89 -3.03 18.08
N CYS A 213 4.50 -2.43 19.20
CA CYS A 213 4.22 -3.17 20.44
C CYS A 213 3.03 -4.13 20.24
N HIS A 214 1.93 -3.63 19.67
CA HIS A 214 0.76 -4.45 19.33
C HIS A 214 1.12 -5.58 18.37
N ALA A 215 1.93 -5.30 17.34
CA ALA A 215 2.37 -6.32 16.38
C ALA A 215 3.21 -7.42 17.03
N ALA A 216 4.16 -7.04 17.88
CA ALA A 216 5.00 -7.99 18.60
C ALA A 216 4.18 -8.90 19.51
N MET A 217 3.24 -8.32 20.27
CA MET A 217 2.38 -9.10 21.18
C MET A 217 1.38 -10.00 20.45
N ILE A 218 0.89 -9.62 19.28
CA ILE A 218 0.08 -10.50 18.42
C ILE A 218 0.94 -11.65 17.91
N ALA A 219 2.12 -11.37 17.36
CA ALA A 219 3.02 -12.39 16.83
C ALA A 219 3.44 -13.39 17.93
N GLU A 220 3.75 -12.92 19.15
CA GLU A 220 4.06 -13.74 20.29
C GLU A 220 2.88 -14.65 20.69
N LEU A 221 1.66 -14.09 20.76
CA LEU A 221 0.46 -14.88 21.07
C LEU A 221 0.24 -15.99 20.04
N TYR A 222 0.33 -15.69 18.73
CA TYR A 222 0.16 -16.68 17.69
C TYR A 222 1.26 -17.74 17.73
N SER A 223 2.50 -17.32 17.95
CA SER A 223 3.65 -18.24 18.07
C SER A 223 3.56 -19.16 19.28
N SER A 224 3.06 -18.67 20.41
CA SER A 224 2.83 -19.49 21.62
C SER A 224 1.80 -20.61 21.41
N HIS A 225 0.95 -20.49 20.39
CA HIS A 225 -0.01 -21.50 19.96
C HIS A 225 0.44 -22.29 18.72
N GLY A 226 1.74 -22.21 18.35
CA GLY A 226 2.33 -23.02 17.27
C GLY A 226 2.14 -22.43 15.86
N VAL A 227 1.58 -21.23 15.71
CA VAL A 227 1.51 -20.53 14.43
C VAL A 227 2.85 -19.88 14.15
N LYS A 228 3.44 -20.10 12.98
CA LYS A 228 4.70 -19.45 12.57
C LYS A 228 4.45 -17.98 12.24
N ALA A 229 4.32 -17.13 13.27
CA ALA A 229 4.01 -15.72 13.15
C ALA A 229 5.21 -14.83 13.48
N MET A 230 5.41 -13.77 12.72
CA MET A 230 6.46 -12.78 12.97
C MET A 230 5.93 -11.35 12.76
N ALA A 231 6.38 -10.44 13.63
CA ALA A 231 6.09 -9.01 13.49
C ALA A 231 7.12 -8.35 12.56
N ILE A 232 6.67 -7.43 11.72
CA ILE A 232 7.51 -6.66 10.79
C ILE A 232 7.07 -5.20 10.78
N ASP A 233 8.05 -4.28 10.89
CA ASP A 233 7.80 -2.84 10.98
C ASP A 233 8.91 -2.03 10.29
N CYS A 234 8.79 -0.69 10.30
CA CYS A 234 9.75 0.20 9.63
C CYS A 234 11.14 0.19 10.25
N ASP A 235 11.31 -0.20 11.53
CA ASP A 235 12.61 -0.28 12.21
C ASP A 235 13.29 -1.63 11.98
N THR A 236 12.57 -2.64 11.45
CA THR A 236 13.17 -3.90 11.05
C THR A 236 14.28 -3.63 10.02
N PRO A 237 15.54 -4.00 10.27
CA PRO A 237 16.65 -3.80 9.34
C PRO A 237 16.33 -4.36 7.95
N ARG A 238 16.82 -3.69 6.90
CA ARG A 238 16.45 -4.00 5.51
C ARG A 238 16.77 -5.44 5.10
N ASP A 239 17.92 -5.95 5.52
CA ASP A 239 18.38 -7.31 5.31
C ASP A 239 17.46 -8.33 6.00
N VAL A 240 17.21 -8.13 7.30
CA VAL A 240 16.28 -8.95 8.10
C VAL A 240 14.87 -8.93 7.51
N ARG A 241 14.40 -7.75 7.10
CA ARG A 241 13.09 -7.60 6.44
C ARG A 241 13.01 -8.42 5.15
N GLN A 242 14.08 -8.40 4.34
CA GLN A 242 14.13 -9.17 3.11
C GLN A 242 14.14 -10.67 3.37
N GLU A 243 14.86 -11.13 4.40
CA GLU A 243 14.86 -12.52 4.84
C GLU A 243 13.46 -12.96 5.31
N MET A 244 12.80 -12.15 6.16
CA MET A 244 11.44 -12.44 6.63
C MET A 244 10.42 -12.52 5.48
N ILE A 245 10.50 -11.61 4.51
CA ILE A 245 9.65 -11.62 3.32
C ILE A 245 9.91 -12.88 2.48
N THR A 246 11.16 -13.30 2.35
CA THR A 246 11.53 -14.51 1.62
C THR A 246 11.01 -15.75 2.34
N ALA A 247 11.21 -15.84 3.65
CA ALA A 247 10.69 -16.92 4.49
C ALA A 247 9.15 -17.01 4.45
N PHE A 248 8.48 -15.84 4.42
CA PHE A 248 7.03 -15.80 4.25
C PHE A 248 6.61 -16.28 2.86
N LYS A 249 7.29 -15.87 1.78
CA LYS A 249 7.00 -16.37 0.42
C LYS A 249 7.18 -17.87 0.31
N ASN A 250 8.20 -18.43 0.95
CA ASN A 250 8.50 -19.86 0.96
C ASN A 250 7.59 -20.68 1.90
N GLY A 251 6.72 -20.05 2.70
CA GLY A 251 5.85 -20.72 3.66
C GLY A 251 6.52 -21.15 4.97
N GLU A 252 7.76 -20.71 5.21
CA GLU A 252 8.48 -20.90 6.49
C GLU A 252 7.84 -20.05 7.59
N ILE A 253 7.32 -18.86 7.25
CA ILE A 253 6.46 -18.02 8.05
C ILE A 253 5.05 -18.10 7.46
N SER A 254 4.03 -18.34 8.30
CA SER A 254 2.64 -18.44 7.87
C SER A 254 1.89 -17.12 8.05
N VAL A 255 2.25 -16.34 9.07
CA VAL A 255 1.56 -15.09 9.42
C VAL A 255 2.57 -13.96 9.60
N LEU A 256 2.40 -12.89 8.84
CA LEU A 256 3.13 -11.64 9.07
C LEU A 256 2.22 -10.62 9.75
N VAL A 257 2.66 -10.13 10.91
CA VAL A 257 1.98 -9.05 11.63
C VAL A 257 2.66 -7.74 11.27
N ASN A 258 1.97 -6.91 10.52
CA ASN A 258 2.53 -5.72 9.85
C ASN A 258 2.10 -4.42 10.50
N VAL A 259 3.05 -3.47 10.56
CA VAL A 259 2.79 -2.05 10.88
C VAL A 259 3.32 -1.19 9.74
N ASP A 260 2.41 -0.60 8.97
CA ASP A 260 2.64 0.43 7.94
C ASP A 260 3.63 0.09 6.80
N ILE A 261 4.20 -1.15 6.72
CA ILE A 261 5.16 -1.52 5.67
C ILE A 261 4.44 -2.06 4.43
N PHE A 262 3.41 -2.88 4.60
CA PHE A 262 2.73 -3.56 3.50
C PHE A 262 1.56 -2.76 2.92
N THR A 263 1.42 -1.50 3.27
CA THR A 263 0.47 -0.59 2.62
C THR A 263 0.90 -0.30 1.19
N GLU A 264 2.23 -0.21 0.93
CA GLU A 264 2.78 0.06 -0.38
C GLU A 264 3.80 -1.01 -0.78
N GLY A 265 3.71 -1.52 -1.99
CA GLY A 265 4.79 -2.25 -2.66
C GLY A 265 5.06 -3.70 -2.28
N PHE A 266 4.44 -4.29 -1.28
CA PHE A 266 4.59 -5.69 -0.95
C PHE A 266 3.83 -6.59 -1.96
N ASP A 267 4.53 -7.54 -2.59
CA ASP A 267 3.95 -8.49 -3.54
C ASP A 267 4.08 -9.93 -3.07
N CYS A 268 2.97 -10.48 -2.59
CA CYS A 268 2.81 -11.87 -2.20
C CYS A 268 1.37 -12.31 -2.52
N PRO A 269 1.11 -12.82 -3.74
CA PRO A 269 -0.25 -13.09 -4.20
C PRO A 269 -0.91 -14.30 -3.53
N ASP A 270 -0.13 -15.18 -2.91
CA ASP A 270 -0.59 -16.38 -2.19
C ASP A 270 -1.04 -16.12 -0.74
N VAL A 271 -1.30 -14.86 -0.39
CA VAL A 271 -1.95 -14.49 0.86
C VAL A 271 -3.42 -14.92 0.81
N ASN A 272 -3.82 -15.80 1.73
CA ASN A 272 -5.15 -16.43 1.77
C ASN A 272 -6.06 -15.83 2.86
N PHE A 273 -5.52 -15.05 3.81
CA PHE A 273 -6.33 -14.23 4.71
C PHE A 273 -5.70 -12.88 5.00
N ILE A 274 -6.56 -11.92 5.27
CA ILE A 274 -6.21 -10.60 5.80
C ILE A 274 -6.94 -10.43 7.12
N GLN A 275 -6.24 -10.01 8.17
CA GLN A 275 -6.85 -9.71 9.45
C GLN A 275 -6.61 -8.25 9.83
N LEU A 276 -7.70 -7.54 10.03
CA LEU A 276 -7.72 -6.12 10.36
C LEU A 276 -7.81 -6.00 11.89
N ALA A 277 -6.70 -5.63 12.51
CA ALA A 277 -6.57 -5.44 13.97
C ALA A 277 -6.31 -3.97 14.34
N ARG A 278 -6.30 -3.06 13.35
CA ARG A 278 -6.17 -1.63 13.51
C ARG A 278 -7.41 -0.90 12.96
N PRO A 279 -8.19 -0.21 13.81
CA PRO A 279 -9.22 0.70 13.34
C PRO A 279 -8.63 1.84 12.50
N THR A 280 -9.35 2.27 11.47
CA THR A 280 -9.00 3.44 10.65
C THR A 280 -10.25 4.11 10.09
N LYS A 281 -10.19 5.42 9.87
CA LYS A 281 -11.19 6.18 9.09
C LYS A 281 -10.74 6.42 7.64
N SER A 282 -9.60 5.87 7.25
CA SER A 282 -9.07 5.98 5.90
C SER A 282 -9.57 4.83 5.03
N LEU A 283 -10.51 5.12 4.12
CA LEU A 283 -10.95 4.18 3.09
C LEU A 283 -9.77 3.69 2.24
N SER A 284 -8.82 4.60 1.95
CA SER A 284 -7.58 4.28 1.22
C SER A 284 -6.80 3.17 1.89
N LEU A 285 -6.53 3.34 3.20
CA LEU A 285 -5.78 2.36 3.97
C LEU A 285 -6.52 1.01 4.03
N TYR A 286 -7.83 1.04 4.27
CA TYR A 286 -8.67 -0.16 4.28
C TYR A 286 -8.59 -0.92 2.95
N LEU A 287 -8.80 -0.25 1.80
CA LEU A 287 -8.76 -0.87 0.49
C LEU A 287 -7.35 -1.37 0.12
N GLN A 288 -6.29 -0.66 0.50
CA GLN A 288 -4.91 -1.12 0.30
C GLN A 288 -4.61 -2.38 1.11
N GLN A 289 -5.05 -2.46 2.37
CA GLN A 289 -4.87 -3.62 3.23
C GLN A 289 -5.59 -4.85 2.66
N VAL A 290 -6.87 -4.71 2.35
CA VAL A 290 -7.69 -5.79 1.79
C VAL A 290 -7.18 -6.22 0.42
N GLY A 291 -6.83 -5.26 -0.43
CA GLY A 291 -6.34 -5.50 -1.80
C GLY A 291 -5.09 -6.40 -1.87
N ARG A 292 -4.29 -6.48 -0.78
CA ARG A 292 -3.17 -7.43 -0.72
C ARG A 292 -3.63 -8.89 -0.73
N GLY A 293 -4.79 -9.16 -0.15
CA GLY A 293 -5.41 -10.48 -0.17
C GLY A 293 -6.12 -10.80 -1.47
N LEU A 294 -6.63 -9.83 -2.22
CA LEU A 294 -7.44 -10.08 -3.41
C LEU A 294 -6.64 -10.44 -4.67
N ARG A 295 -5.33 -10.58 -4.59
CA ARG A 295 -4.51 -10.99 -5.74
C ARG A 295 -4.76 -12.45 -6.10
N ILE A 296 -4.76 -12.74 -7.39
CA ILE A 296 -4.94 -14.09 -7.92
C ILE A 296 -3.61 -14.83 -7.94
N VAL A 297 -3.67 -16.09 -7.55
CA VAL A 297 -2.62 -17.08 -7.76
C VAL A 297 -3.29 -18.43 -8.03
N GLU A 298 -2.64 -19.27 -8.81
CA GLU A 298 -3.12 -20.61 -9.11
C GLU A 298 -3.36 -21.42 -7.83
N GLY A 299 -4.50 -22.09 -7.73
CA GLY A 299 -4.90 -22.89 -6.56
C GLY A 299 -5.51 -22.09 -5.40
N LYS A 300 -5.63 -20.76 -5.51
CA LYS A 300 -6.32 -19.95 -4.52
C LYS A 300 -7.80 -19.80 -4.90
N GLU A 301 -8.69 -20.30 -4.04
CA GLU A 301 -10.13 -20.19 -4.25
C GLU A 301 -10.66 -18.81 -3.84
N LYS A 302 -10.45 -18.45 -2.57
CA LYS A 302 -10.95 -17.21 -1.96
C LYS A 302 -9.99 -16.66 -0.92
N THR A 303 -10.10 -15.38 -0.63
CA THR A 303 -9.44 -14.72 0.49
C THR A 303 -10.40 -14.59 1.65
N ILE A 304 -9.95 -14.89 2.87
CA ILE A 304 -10.72 -14.61 4.09
C ILE A 304 -10.30 -13.24 4.63
N ILE A 305 -11.27 -12.35 4.82
CA ILE A 305 -11.07 -11.05 5.45
C ILE A 305 -11.67 -11.10 6.83
N LEU A 306 -10.82 -11.01 7.85
CA LEU A 306 -11.22 -10.97 9.26
C LEU A 306 -11.19 -9.52 9.75
N ASP A 307 -12.32 -8.89 9.80
CA ASP A 307 -12.49 -7.53 10.30
C ASP A 307 -12.81 -7.55 11.79
N ASN A 308 -11.77 -7.58 12.61
CA ASN A 308 -11.91 -7.62 14.06
C ASN A 308 -12.12 -6.25 14.72
N VAL A 309 -12.20 -5.19 13.92
CA VAL A 309 -12.32 -3.80 14.39
C VAL A 309 -13.51 -3.05 13.77
N GLY A 310 -14.35 -3.74 12.98
CA GLY A 310 -15.61 -3.22 12.48
C GLY A 310 -15.48 -2.19 11.37
N LEU A 311 -14.48 -2.29 10.51
CA LEU A 311 -14.33 -1.40 9.34
C LEU A 311 -15.50 -1.53 8.36
N TYR A 312 -16.17 -2.70 8.33
CA TYR A 312 -17.40 -2.89 7.59
C TYR A 312 -18.50 -1.86 7.95
N ASN A 313 -18.60 -1.50 9.22
CA ASN A 313 -19.61 -0.54 9.70
C ASN A 313 -19.33 0.90 9.22
N TYR A 314 -18.10 1.21 8.82
CA TYR A 314 -17.70 2.51 8.26
C TYR A 314 -17.68 2.51 6.73
N PHE A 315 -17.22 1.44 6.11
CA PHE A 315 -16.91 1.41 4.68
C PHE A 315 -17.75 0.42 3.87
N GLY A 316 -18.45 -0.51 4.53
CA GLY A 316 -19.09 -1.64 3.84
C GLY A 316 -18.09 -2.67 3.33
N LEU A 317 -18.51 -3.47 2.35
CA LEU A 317 -17.67 -4.45 1.69
C LEU A 317 -16.67 -3.77 0.74
N PRO A 318 -15.48 -4.35 0.53
CA PRO A 318 -14.46 -3.78 -0.36
C PRO A 318 -14.93 -3.59 -1.81
N ASP A 319 -15.81 -4.47 -2.29
CA ASP A 319 -16.33 -4.50 -3.65
C ASP A 319 -17.52 -3.55 -3.89
N ALA A 320 -18.01 -2.94 -2.84
CA ALA A 320 -19.07 -1.92 -2.90
C ALA A 320 -18.53 -0.48 -3.03
N ASN A 321 -17.19 -0.31 -2.98
CA ASN A 321 -16.51 0.99 -3.00
C ASN A 321 -15.79 1.27 -4.32
#